data_66cc0cf8841b22a00bb44822aa5283ab
#
_entry.id   66cc0cf8841b22a00bb44822aa5283ab
#
_cell.length_a   1.000
_cell.length_b   1.000
_cell.length_c   1.000
_cell.angle_alpha   90.00
_cell.angle_beta   90.00
_cell.angle_gamma   90.00
#
_symmetry.space_group_name_H-M   'P 1'
#
loop_
_entity.id
_entity.type
_entity.pdbx_description
1 polymer ?
#
loop_
_entity_poly.entity_id
_entity_poly.type
_entity_poly.pdbx_seq_one_letter_code
_entity_poly.pdbx_strand_id
1 'polypeptide(L)'
;MELNTASSVISLARELEETGARFYESLAGQYPASEEMFTGYAKGNRKFIKQFETAYYGVITDALEGCYAFKIEQEKYEINSDAGSGLNINEATDRAIQVEDTMWRFYTDAAEQSKSLMADVPRVFSLIAKKRTERKQQLETSRH
;
A
#
# COMPACT_ATOMS: atom_id res chain seq x y z
N MET A 1 12.18 5.95 -11.78
CA MET A 1 13.19 4.89 -11.69
C MET A 1 12.54 3.54 -11.76
N GLU A 2 13.01 2.68 -12.65
CA GLU A 2 12.48 1.33 -12.77
C GLU A 2 13.11 0.41 -11.73
N LEU A 3 12.27 -0.31 -10.98
CA LEU A 3 12.71 -1.28 -9.98
C LEU A 3 12.56 -2.68 -10.56
N ASN A 4 13.63 -3.48 -10.50
CA ASN A 4 13.70 -4.79 -11.15
C ASN A 4 13.89 -5.95 -10.18
N THR A 5 14.42 -5.72 -8.99
CA THR A 5 14.71 -6.78 -8.01
C THR A 5 13.59 -6.91 -6.99
N ALA A 6 13.44 -8.10 -6.41
CA ALA A 6 12.49 -8.33 -5.32
C ALA A 6 12.76 -7.39 -4.14
N SER A 7 14.03 -7.25 -3.76
CA SER A 7 14.45 -6.37 -2.67
C SER A 7 14.00 -4.92 -2.88
N SER A 8 14.18 -4.38 -4.08
CA SER A 8 13.80 -3.00 -4.38
C SER A 8 12.27 -2.81 -4.35
N VAL A 9 11.52 -3.80 -4.82
CA VAL A 9 10.05 -3.75 -4.80
C VAL A 9 9.52 -3.85 -3.37
N ILE A 10 10.09 -4.72 -2.55
CA ILE A 10 9.73 -4.83 -1.12
C ILE A 10 10.05 -3.52 -0.38
N SER A 11 11.19 -2.90 -0.67
CA SER A 11 11.54 -1.60 -0.07
C SER A 11 10.55 -0.51 -0.46
N LEU A 12 10.11 -0.47 -1.72
CA LEU A 12 9.09 0.48 -2.17
C LEU A 12 7.75 0.20 -1.48
N ALA A 13 7.36 -1.07 -1.37
CA ALA A 13 6.12 -1.45 -0.68
C ALA A 13 6.13 -0.93 0.76
N ARG A 14 7.23 -1.11 1.48
CA ARG A 14 7.38 -0.59 2.84
C ARG A 14 7.24 0.93 2.88
N GLU A 15 7.93 1.62 1.99
CA GLU A 15 7.89 3.09 1.92
C GLU A 15 6.47 3.59 1.67
N LEU A 16 5.75 2.98 0.73
CA LEU A 16 4.37 3.35 0.43
C LEU A 16 3.45 3.11 1.63
N GLU A 17 3.61 1.98 2.33
CA GLU A 17 2.78 1.69 3.50
C GLU A 17 3.06 2.66 4.65
N GLU A 18 4.32 2.99 4.91
CA GLU A 18 4.67 3.95 5.96
C GLU A 18 4.16 5.36 5.61
N THR A 19 4.30 5.77 4.36
CA THR A 19 3.79 7.07 3.89
C THR A 19 2.28 7.11 4.02
N GLY A 20 1.60 6.04 3.63
CA GLY A 20 0.15 5.92 3.77
C GLY A 20 -0.31 5.91 5.23
N ALA A 21 0.45 5.26 6.11
CA ALA A 21 0.12 5.25 7.54
C ALA A 21 0.20 6.67 8.13
N ARG A 22 1.24 7.43 7.77
CA ARG A 22 1.36 8.83 8.21
C ARG A 22 0.24 9.71 7.65
N PHE A 23 -0.15 9.47 6.40
CA PHE A 23 -1.29 10.13 5.80
C PHE A 23 -2.57 9.90 6.61
N TYR A 24 -2.87 8.64 6.95
CA TYR A 24 -4.07 8.32 7.74
C TYR A 24 -3.98 8.84 9.17
N GLU A 25 -2.81 8.85 9.77
CA GLU A 25 -2.63 9.44 11.10
C GLU A 25 -2.91 10.93 11.08
N SER A 26 -2.49 11.62 10.03
CA SER A 26 -2.81 13.04 9.82
C SER A 26 -4.32 13.26 9.71
N LEU A 27 -5.01 12.43 8.92
CA LEU A 27 -6.47 12.53 8.79
C LEU A 27 -7.19 12.25 10.12
N ALA A 28 -6.71 11.26 10.87
CA ALA A 28 -7.29 10.94 12.18
C ALA A 28 -7.20 12.14 13.14
N GLY A 29 -6.09 12.87 13.10
CA GLY A 29 -5.93 14.07 13.92
C GLY A 29 -6.80 15.25 13.51
N GLN A 30 -7.11 15.35 12.21
CA GLN A 30 -7.90 16.47 11.67
C GLN A 30 -9.41 16.23 11.71
N TYR A 31 -9.86 14.98 11.70
CA TYR A 31 -11.28 14.63 11.61
C TYR A 31 -11.68 13.69 12.74
N PRO A 32 -11.99 14.24 13.94
CA PRO A 32 -12.28 13.40 15.12
C PRO A 32 -13.42 12.39 14.93
N ALA A 33 -14.44 12.74 14.15
CA ALA A 33 -15.56 11.83 13.90
C ALA A 33 -15.15 10.58 13.12
N SER A 34 -14.03 10.64 12.38
CA SER A 34 -13.50 9.53 11.58
C SER A 34 -12.17 9.00 12.13
N GLU A 35 -11.77 9.42 13.33
CA GLU A 35 -10.49 9.06 13.93
C GLU A 35 -10.30 7.55 14.02
N GLU A 36 -11.29 6.82 14.48
CA GLU A 36 -11.21 5.36 14.64
C GLU A 36 -10.96 4.67 13.32
N MET A 37 -11.65 5.06 12.27
CA MET A 37 -11.48 4.50 10.94
C MET A 37 -10.08 4.76 10.40
N PHE A 38 -9.63 6.00 10.43
CA PHE A 38 -8.31 6.36 9.88
C PHE A 38 -7.16 5.78 10.71
N THR A 39 -7.29 5.76 12.03
CA THR A 39 -6.30 5.11 12.91
C THR A 39 -6.22 3.61 12.60
N GLY A 40 -7.36 2.98 12.38
CA GLY A 40 -7.42 1.57 11.97
C GLY A 40 -6.71 1.32 10.66
N TYR A 41 -6.86 2.20 9.69
CA TYR A 41 -6.15 2.10 8.40
C TYR A 41 -4.64 2.24 8.57
N ALA A 42 -4.18 3.18 9.40
CA ALA A 42 -2.74 3.33 9.66
C ALA A 42 -2.14 2.08 10.30
N LYS A 43 -2.83 1.51 11.28
CA LYS A 43 -2.40 0.25 11.91
C LYS A 43 -2.40 -0.90 10.92
N GLY A 44 -3.42 -0.96 10.06
CA GLY A 44 -3.53 -1.98 9.02
C GLY A 44 -2.36 -1.90 8.03
N ASN A 45 -1.95 -0.69 7.64
CA ASN A 45 -0.79 -0.50 6.76
C ASN A 45 0.46 -1.12 7.36
N ARG A 46 0.72 -0.88 8.64
CA ARG A 46 1.89 -1.43 9.32
C ARG A 46 1.82 -2.95 9.45
N LYS A 47 0.62 -3.49 9.59
CA LYS A 47 0.39 -4.93 9.59
C LYS A 47 0.69 -5.54 8.22
N PHE A 48 0.34 -4.87 7.14
CA PHE A 48 0.66 -5.31 5.79
C PHE A 48 2.17 -5.42 5.57
N ILE A 49 2.94 -4.47 6.10
CA ILE A 49 4.40 -4.53 6.03
C ILE A 49 4.91 -5.85 6.63
N LYS A 50 4.45 -6.19 7.81
CA LYS A 50 4.84 -7.46 8.45
C LYS A 50 4.46 -8.66 7.61
N GLN A 51 3.29 -8.64 6.99
CA GLN A 51 2.81 -9.75 6.18
C GLN A 51 3.67 -10.00 4.94
N PHE A 52 3.95 -8.96 4.15
CA PHE A 52 4.73 -9.17 2.94
C PHE A 52 6.21 -9.39 3.25
N GLU A 53 6.75 -8.78 4.30
CA GLU A 53 8.13 -9.03 4.71
C GLU A 53 8.33 -10.46 5.19
N THR A 54 7.39 -10.98 5.98
CA THR A 54 7.45 -12.38 6.44
C THR A 54 7.43 -13.33 5.24
N ALA A 55 6.57 -13.08 4.27
CA ALA A 55 6.49 -13.90 3.06
C ALA A 55 7.79 -13.81 2.25
N TYR A 56 8.33 -12.61 2.09
CA TYR A 56 9.57 -12.37 1.34
C TYR A 56 10.76 -13.06 1.99
N TYR A 57 10.96 -12.84 3.29
CA TYR A 57 12.09 -13.43 4.01
C TYR A 57 12.00 -14.96 4.10
N GLY A 58 10.79 -15.52 4.01
CA GLY A 58 10.60 -16.96 4.01
C GLY A 58 11.05 -17.65 2.73
N VAL A 59 11.21 -16.93 1.62
CA VAL A 59 11.57 -17.50 0.32
C VAL A 59 12.84 -16.91 -0.29
N ILE A 60 13.44 -15.91 0.36
CA ILE A 60 14.61 -15.24 -0.20
C ILE A 60 15.81 -16.17 -0.25
N THR A 61 16.48 -16.17 -1.40
CA THR A 61 17.76 -16.84 -1.62
C THR A 61 18.61 -15.93 -2.50
N ASP A 62 19.94 -16.18 -2.55
CA ASP A 62 20.82 -15.40 -3.41
C ASP A 62 20.39 -15.49 -4.89
N ALA A 63 19.95 -16.67 -5.32
CA ALA A 63 19.47 -16.87 -6.69
C ALA A 63 18.21 -16.04 -6.96
N LEU A 64 17.28 -16.00 -6.02
CA LEU A 64 16.06 -15.23 -6.13
C LEU A 64 16.34 -13.73 -6.16
N GLU A 65 17.24 -13.26 -5.29
CA GLU A 65 17.66 -11.85 -5.24
C GLU A 65 18.32 -11.38 -6.55
N GLY A 66 18.99 -12.29 -7.24
CA GLY A 66 19.62 -12.01 -8.54
C GLY A 66 18.65 -11.99 -9.70
N CYS A 67 17.39 -12.35 -9.52
CA CYS A 67 16.39 -12.36 -10.59
C CYS A 67 15.81 -10.98 -10.83
N TYR A 68 15.86 -10.51 -12.07
CA TYR A 68 15.27 -9.24 -12.50
C TYR A 68 13.87 -9.50 -13.08
N ALA A 69 12.94 -9.90 -12.20
CA ALA A 69 11.59 -10.29 -12.60
C ALA A 69 10.60 -9.13 -12.65
N PHE A 70 10.94 -8.02 -12.02
CA PHE A 70 10.03 -6.89 -11.91
C PHE A 70 10.34 -5.80 -12.92
N LYS A 71 9.29 -5.08 -13.31
CA LYS A 71 9.37 -3.81 -14.05
C LYS A 71 8.39 -2.85 -13.38
N ILE A 72 8.79 -2.31 -12.25
CA ILE A 72 7.97 -1.38 -11.47
C ILE A 72 8.57 0.02 -11.64
N GLU A 73 7.83 0.91 -12.26
CA GLU A 73 8.21 2.31 -12.37
C GLU A 73 7.72 3.04 -11.13
N GLN A 74 8.63 3.38 -10.24
CA GLN A 74 8.36 3.97 -8.93
C GLN A 74 7.44 5.19 -9.03
N GLU A 75 7.65 6.03 -10.05
CA GLU A 75 6.92 7.27 -10.24
C GLU A 75 5.42 7.09 -10.49
N LYS A 76 5.00 5.89 -10.88
CA LYS A 76 3.59 5.58 -11.13
C LYS A 76 2.79 5.32 -9.85
N TYR A 77 3.46 5.19 -8.71
CA TYR A 77 2.82 4.79 -7.45
C TYR A 77 3.10 5.78 -6.32
N GLU A 78 3.28 7.05 -6.66
CA GLU A 78 3.56 8.07 -5.66
C GLU A 78 2.33 8.41 -4.84
N ILE A 79 2.51 8.46 -3.54
CA ILE A 79 1.51 8.97 -2.60
C ILE A 79 2.19 9.98 -1.68
N ASN A 80 1.42 10.89 -1.13
CA ASN A 80 1.93 11.94 -0.25
C ASN A 80 1.38 11.74 1.16
N SER A 81 2.25 11.83 2.18
CA SER A 81 1.85 11.75 3.58
C SER A 81 1.12 13.02 4.06
N ASP A 82 1.26 14.13 3.32
CA ASP A 82 0.57 15.37 3.65
C ASP A 82 -0.87 15.29 3.14
N ALA A 83 -1.82 15.21 4.07
CA ALA A 83 -3.23 15.19 3.75
C ALA A 83 -3.78 16.58 3.39
N GLY A 84 -2.96 17.62 3.56
CA GLY A 84 -3.39 19.01 3.40
C GLY A 84 -4.13 19.52 4.61
N SER A 85 -4.34 20.83 4.66
CA SER A 85 -5.11 21.48 5.72
C SER A 85 -6.27 22.27 5.10
N GLY A 86 -7.30 22.51 5.89
CA GLY A 86 -8.45 23.30 5.43
C GLY A 86 -9.39 22.52 4.48
N LEU A 87 -9.20 21.22 4.30
CA LEU A 87 -10.09 20.38 3.50
C LEU A 87 -11.35 20.04 4.29
N ASN A 88 -12.48 19.93 3.61
CA ASN A 88 -13.65 19.32 4.24
C ASN A 88 -13.48 17.78 4.20
N ILE A 89 -14.34 17.08 4.95
CA ILE A 89 -14.23 15.62 5.08
C ILE A 89 -14.40 14.90 3.73
N ASN A 90 -15.21 15.41 2.83
CA ASN A 90 -15.39 14.79 1.51
C ASN A 90 -14.15 14.93 0.66
N GLU A 91 -13.48 16.08 0.69
CA GLU A 91 -12.21 16.28 -0.02
C GLU A 91 -11.12 15.37 0.54
N ALA A 92 -11.03 15.25 1.86
CA ALA A 92 -10.08 14.34 2.52
C ALA A 92 -10.37 12.88 2.16
N THR A 93 -11.64 12.50 2.12
CA THR A 93 -12.06 11.14 1.74
C THR A 93 -11.69 10.86 0.28
N ASP A 94 -11.86 11.83 -0.61
CA ASP A 94 -11.45 11.67 -2.01
C ASP A 94 -9.95 11.44 -2.14
N ARG A 95 -9.14 12.13 -1.35
CA ARG A 95 -7.69 11.89 -1.33
C ARG A 95 -7.36 10.49 -0.83
N ALA A 96 -8.05 10.03 0.21
CA ALA A 96 -7.88 8.67 0.74
C ALA A 96 -8.24 7.63 -0.32
N ILE A 97 -9.32 7.84 -1.07
CA ILE A 97 -9.71 6.95 -2.17
C ILE A 97 -8.60 6.88 -3.23
N GLN A 98 -7.99 8.00 -3.56
CA GLN A 98 -6.87 8.04 -4.52
C GLN A 98 -5.66 7.28 -3.99
N VAL A 99 -5.35 7.39 -2.70
CA VAL A 99 -4.28 6.62 -2.07
C VAL A 99 -4.56 5.12 -2.19
N GLU A 100 -5.77 4.69 -1.83
CA GLU A 100 -6.13 3.27 -1.91
C GLU A 100 -6.09 2.75 -3.34
N ASP A 101 -6.51 3.55 -4.31
CA ASP A 101 -6.44 3.18 -5.73
C ASP A 101 -4.99 2.99 -6.19
N THR A 102 -4.10 3.89 -5.81
CA THR A 102 -2.67 3.79 -6.12
C THR A 102 -2.05 2.53 -5.49
N MET A 103 -2.38 2.26 -4.23
CA MET A 103 -1.89 1.07 -3.53
C MET A 103 -2.43 -0.20 -4.16
N TRP A 104 -3.70 -0.21 -4.56
CA TRP A 104 -4.29 -1.35 -5.27
C TRP A 104 -3.55 -1.65 -6.58
N ARG A 105 -3.25 -0.61 -7.36
CA ARG A 105 -2.50 -0.77 -8.61
C ARG A 105 -1.11 -1.34 -8.35
N PHE A 106 -0.42 -0.80 -7.35
CA PHE A 106 0.90 -1.29 -6.98
C PHE A 106 0.88 -2.78 -6.63
N TYR A 107 0.01 -3.18 -5.72
CA TYR A 107 -0.04 -4.59 -5.28
C TYR A 107 -0.51 -5.53 -6.38
N THR A 108 -1.44 -5.08 -7.22
CA THR A 108 -1.90 -5.87 -8.36
C THR A 108 -0.75 -6.12 -9.34
N ASP A 109 0.00 -5.08 -9.68
CA ASP A 109 1.14 -5.19 -10.59
C ASP A 109 2.26 -6.04 -9.99
N ALA A 110 2.57 -5.82 -8.72
CA ALA A 110 3.61 -6.60 -8.02
C ALA A 110 3.24 -8.07 -7.91
N ALA A 111 1.97 -8.38 -7.61
CA ALA A 111 1.50 -9.76 -7.55
C ALA A 111 1.63 -10.45 -8.90
N GLU A 112 1.21 -9.80 -9.96
CA GLU A 112 1.30 -10.36 -11.32
C GLU A 112 2.73 -10.63 -11.74
N GLN A 113 3.62 -9.68 -11.47
CA GLN A 113 5.02 -9.79 -11.87
C GLN A 113 5.82 -10.80 -11.05
N SER A 114 5.42 -11.07 -9.81
CA SER A 114 6.09 -12.04 -8.92
C SER A 114 5.52 -13.45 -9.00
N LYS A 115 4.47 -13.66 -9.79
CA LYS A 115 3.64 -14.86 -9.81
C LYS A 115 4.41 -16.15 -10.04
N SER A 116 5.47 -16.13 -10.87
CA SER A 116 6.23 -17.32 -11.22
C SER A 116 7.46 -17.54 -10.35
N LEU A 117 7.80 -16.60 -9.46
CA LEU A 117 9.07 -16.61 -8.75
C LEU A 117 8.99 -16.91 -7.25
N MET A 118 7.94 -16.46 -6.58
CA MET A 118 7.89 -16.46 -5.13
C MET A 118 6.50 -16.90 -4.66
N ALA A 119 6.36 -18.15 -4.23
CA ALA A 119 5.07 -18.80 -3.97
C ALA A 119 4.14 -18.01 -3.03
N ASP A 120 4.64 -17.48 -1.92
CA ASP A 120 3.81 -16.79 -0.92
C ASP A 120 3.72 -15.28 -1.16
N VAL A 121 4.74 -14.66 -1.74
CA VAL A 121 4.78 -13.21 -1.93
C VAL A 121 3.65 -12.73 -2.85
N PRO A 122 3.44 -13.32 -4.05
CA PRO A 122 2.31 -12.87 -4.88
C PRO A 122 0.95 -13.10 -4.22
N ARG A 123 0.81 -14.17 -3.42
CA ARG A 123 -0.43 -14.42 -2.68
C ARG A 123 -0.70 -13.31 -1.67
N VAL A 124 0.32 -12.91 -0.91
CA VAL A 124 0.20 -11.83 0.08
C VAL A 124 -0.09 -10.51 -0.62
N PHE A 125 0.59 -10.19 -1.71
CA PHE A 125 0.30 -8.98 -2.49
C PHE A 125 -1.15 -8.97 -3.00
N SER A 126 -1.65 -10.10 -3.49
CA SER A 126 -3.04 -10.19 -3.94
C SER A 126 -4.05 -9.99 -2.81
N LEU A 127 -3.75 -10.53 -1.62
CA LEU A 127 -4.59 -10.34 -0.43
C LEU A 127 -4.62 -8.87 -0.02
N ILE A 128 -3.48 -8.19 -0.05
CA ILE A 128 -3.42 -6.75 0.28
C ILE A 128 -4.18 -5.94 -0.77
N ALA A 129 -4.05 -6.25 -2.05
CA ALA A 129 -4.81 -5.59 -3.11
C ALA A 129 -6.32 -5.71 -2.86
N LYS A 130 -6.79 -6.89 -2.45
CA LYS A 130 -8.19 -7.10 -2.10
C LYS A 130 -8.60 -6.23 -0.90
N LYS A 131 -7.76 -6.12 0.12
CA LYS A 131 -8.02 -5.26 1.28
C LYS A 131 -8.11 -3.79 0.88
N ARG A 132 -7.30 -3.36 -0.09
CA ARG A 132 -7.37 -2.00 -0.62
C ARG A 132 -8.71 -1.72 -1.31
N THR A 133 -9.22 -2.69 -2.06
CA THR A 133 -10.55 -2.59 -2.66
C THR A 133 -11.63 -2.44 -1.59
N GLU A 134 -11.55 -3.22 -0.52
CA GLU A 134 -12.50 -3.14 0.61
C GLU A 134 -12.44 -1.76 1.27
N ARG A 135 -11.25 -1.21 1.50
CA ARG A 135 -11.09 0.14 2.08
C ARG A 135 -11.71 1.20 1.18
N LYS A 136 -11.45 1.10 -0.12
CA LYS A 136 -12.01 2.05 -1.10
C LYS A 136 -13.53 2.05 -1.03
N GLN A 137 -14.16 0.89 -0.94
CA GLN A 137 -15.61 0.77 -0.79
C GLN A 137 -16.10 1.40 0.51
N GLN A 138 -15.39 1.16 1.62
CA GLN A 138 -15.73 1.77 2.91
C GLN A 138 -15.65 3.29 2.85
N LEU A 139 -14.62 3.83 2.21
CA LEU A 139 -14.44 5.27 2.05
C LEU A 139 -15.54 5.87 1.17
N GLU A 140 -15.87 5.22 0.07
CA GLU A 140 -16.96 5.66 -0.81
C GLU A 140 -18.31 5.68 -0.07
N THR A 141 -18.57 4.65 0.74
CA THR A 141 -19.80 4.56 1.54
C THR A 141 -19.86 5.63 2.63
N SER A 142 -18.71 5.98 3.22
CA SER A 142 -18.66 6.99 4.30
C SER A 142 -18.78 8.42 3.79
N ARG A 143 -18.71 8.62 2.51
CA ARG A 143 -18.77 9.93 1.88
C ARG A 143 -20.17 10.53 2.01
N HIS A 144 -20.23 11.81 2.33
CA HIS A 144 -21.50 12.54 2.54
C HIS A 144 -21.86 13.41 1.34
#